data_e22bf9673d525a265f05c24479f7032c
#
_entry.id   e22bf9673d525a265f05c24479f7032c
#
_cell.length_a   1.000
_cell.length_b   1.000
_cell.length_c   1.000
_cell.angle_alpha   90.00
_cell.angle_beta   90.00
_cell.angle_gamma   90.00
#
_symmetry.space_group_name_H-M   'P 1'
#
loop_
_entity.id
_entity.type
_entity.pdbx_description
1 polymer ?
#
loop_
_entity_poly.entity_id
_entity_poly.type
_entity_poly.pdbx_seq_one_letter_code
_entity_poly.pdbx_strand_id
1 'polypeptide(L)'
;MVQPLFTQAADVFRRHLDKYDWSDQSPSRRHILQAFLRLATANGFNSVSMRMIAREVDIKAPSIYAHFPEGRDEIVAESLRWHFHRFGIAILEAVDQSESPEASWDAMVRVHLTRQLRLPESNLWDLLVATDKMVHNLPADVRTEADQWVDLYERMYRAAAADMGIESPDETVRIVMALLESASRWSAWNGDDKELPRLADRAVALTRSILDLAR
;
A
#
# COMPACT_ATOMS: atom_id res chain seq x y z
N MET A 1 -6.76 -2.97 32.64
CA MET A 1 -6.13 -3.86 31.65
C MET A 1 -5.38 -2.98 30.67
N VAL A 2 -4.12 -3.31 30.36
CA VAL A 2 -3.37 -2.59 29.33
C VAL A 2 -3.93 -3.01 27.96
N GLN A 3 -4.21 -2.03 27.10
CA GLN A 3 -4.70 -2.29 25.73
C GLN A 3 -3.62 -3.03 24.94
N PRO A 4 -3.95 -4.05 24.12
CA PRO A 4 -2.98 -4.75 23.27
C PRO A 4 -2.18 -3.78 22.39
N LEU A 5 -0.92 -4.09 22.13
CA LEU A 5 -0.03 -3.24 21.32
C LEU A 5 -0.57 -3.07 19.91
N PHE A 6 -1.14 -4.13 19.35
CA PHE A 6 -1.76 -4.10 18.03
C PHE A 6 -2.91 -3.08 17.96
N THR A 7 -3.81 -3.08 18.95
CA THR A 7 -4.93 -2.13 18.97
C THR A 7 -4.44 -0.69 19.03
N GLN A 8 -3.39 -0.42 19.83
CA GLN A 8 -2.78 0.91 19.88
C GLN A 8 -2.17 1.31 18.55
N ALA A 9 -1.47 0.41 17.86
CA ALA A 9 -0.88 0.65 16.55
C ALA A 9 -1.95 0.90 15.47
N ALA A 10 -3.03 0.10 15.46
CA ALA A 10 -4.16 0.28 14.56
C ALA A 10 -4.86 1.63 14.76
N ASP A 11 -5.05 2.07 16.02
CA ASP A 11 -5.62 3.37 16.33
C ASP A 11 -4.74 4.53 15.85
N VAL A 12 -3.41 4.40 15.94
CA VAL A 12 -2.48 5.41 15.41
C VAL A 12 -2.57 5.46 13.89
N PHE A 13 -2.60 4.31 13.23
CA PHE A 13 -2.74 4.19 11.78
C PHE A 13 -4.07 4.79 11.30
N ARG A 14 -5.18 4.49 11.97
CA ARG A 14 -6.52 5.05 11.69
C ARG A 14 -6.51 6.58 11.75
N ARG A 15 -6.02 7.15 12.85
CA ARG A 15 -5.90 8.62 12.99
C ARG A 15 -5.01 9.26 11.93
N HIS A 16 -4.04 8.52 11.39
CA HIS A 16 -3.22 9.02 10.29
C HIS A 16 -4.01 9.05 8.99
N LEU A 17 -4.82 8.00 8.72
CA LEU A 17 -5.69 7.94 7.53
C LEU A 17 -6.77 9.03 7.56
N ASP A 18 -7.34 9.30 8.74
CA ASP A 18 -8.39 10.31 8.94
C ASP A 18 -7.94 11.75 8.61
N LYS A 19 -6.62 11.99 8.49
CA LYS A 19 -6.10 13.30 8.05
C LYS A 19 -6.34 13.56 6.57
N TYR A 20 -6.62 12.54 5.79
CA TYR A 20 -6.80 12.61 4.35
C TYR A 20 -8.27 12.38 4.02
N ASP A 21 -9.02 13.46 3.83
CA ASP A 21 -10.41 13.36 3.37
C ASP A 21 -10.44 13.25 1.84
N TRP A 22 -10.77 12.05 1.38
CA TRP A 22 -10.94 11.76 -0.05
C TRP A 22 -12.40 11.86 -0.50
N SER A 23 -13.34 12.16 0.40
CA SER A 23 -14.76 12.31 0.06
C SER A 23 -15.01 13.51 -0.85
N ASP A 24 -14.23 14.58 -0.67
CA ASP A 24 -14.33 15.83 -1.45
C ASP A 24 -13.61 15.77 -2.81
N GLN A 25 -12.93 14.66 -3.12
CA GLN A 25 -12.30 14.50 -4.43
C GLN A 25 -13.33 14.42 -5.54
N SER A 26 -13.33 15.42 -6.43
CA SER A 26 -14.26 15.43 -7.57
C SER A 26 -14.08 14.17 -8.44
N PRO A 27 -15.15 13.69 -9.11
CA PRO A 27 -15.06 12.57 -10.04
C PRO A 27 -13.97 12.76 -11.09
N SER A 28 -13.79 14.00 -11.58
CA SER A 28 -12.75 14.32 -12.56
C SER A 28 -11.34 14.14 -12.00
N ARG A 29 -11.07 14.62 -10.77
CA ARG A 29 -9.76 14.40 -10.11
C ARG A 29 -9.48 12.90 -9.97
N ARG A 30 -10.43 12.13 -9.44
CA ARG A 30 -10.29 10.67 -9.30
C ARG A 30 -10.01 9.98 -10.64
N HIS A 31 -10.69 10.39 -11.70
CA HIS A 31 -10.50 9.83 -13.04
C HIS A 31 -9.10 10.12 -13.59
N ILE A 32 -8.57 11.32 -13.37
CA ILE A 32 -7.20 11.71 -13.74
C ILE A 32 -6.16 10.88 -12.96
N LEU A 33 -6.31 10.72 -11.64
CA LEU A 33 -5.41 9.90 -10.81
C LEU A 33 -5.40 8.42 -11.27
N GLN A 34 -6.57 7.86 -11.54
CA GLN A 34 -6.69 6.49 -12.05
C GLN A 34 -6.07 6.32 -13.44
N ALA A 35 -6.25 7.30 -14.33
CA ALA A 35 -5.63 7.29 -15.66
C ALA A 35 -4.11 7.35 -15.54
N PHE A 36 -3.58 8.21 -14.66
CA PHE A 36 -2.15 8.27 -14.40
C PHE A 36 -1.61 6.91 -13.94
N LEU A 37 -2.26 6.26 -12.96
CA LEU A 37 -1.83 4.96 -12.44
C LEU A 37 -1.82 3.88 -13.54
N ARG A 38 -2.87 3.81 -14.37
CA ARG A 38 -2.90 2.86 -15.51
C ARG A 38 -1.76 3.10 -16.50
N LEU A 39 -1.54 4.36 -16.86
CA LEU A 39 -0.49 4.73 -17.81
C LEU A 39 0.90 4.48 -17.23
N ALA A 40 1.12 4.78 -15.96
CA ALA A 40 2.40 4.56 -15.28
C ALA A 40 2.73 3.07 -15.16
N THR A 41 1.74 2.24 -14.88
CA THR A 41 1.89 0.79 -14.85
C THR A 41 2.24 0.21 -16.23
N ALA A 42 1.62 0.74 -17.30
CA ALA A 42 1.84 0.23 -18.66
C ALA A 42 3.14 0.73 -19.30
N ASN A 43 3.56 1.96 -19.00
CA ASN A 43 4.65 2.64 -19.74
C ASN A 43 5.86 3.00 -18.87
N GLY A 44 5.79 2.75 -17.56
CA GLY A 44 6.74 3.23 -16.59
C GLY A 44 6.44 4.66 -16.12
N PHE A 45 6.76 4.91 -14.86
CA PHE A 45 6.41 6.12 -14.14
C PHE A 45 6.88 7.42 -14.81
N ASN A 46 8.14 7.44 -15.26
CA ASN A 46 8.75 8.65 -15.86
C ASN A 46 8.26 8.94 -17.29
N SER A 47 7.62 7.98 -17.94
CA SER A 47 7.17 8.10 -19.34
C SER A 47 5.81 8.78 -19.46
N VAL A 48 5.05 8.92 -18.37
CA VAL A 48 3.69 9.49 -18.43
C VAL A 48 3.74 11.01 -18.53
N SER A 49 3.18 11.54 -19.61
CA SER A 49 3.06 12.98 -19.85
C SER A 49 1.63 13.47 -19.61
N MET A 50 1.48 14.78 -19.36
CA MET A 50 0.18 15.45 -19.22
C MET A 50 -0.73 15.23 -20.46
N ARG A 51 -0.12 15.15 -21.66
CA ARG A 51 -0.87 14.88 -22.91
C ARG A 51 -1.41 13.44 -22.96
N MET A 52 -0.65 12.47 -22.44
CA MET A 52 -1.11 11.08 -22.36
C MET A 52 -2.28 10.96 -21.39
N ILE A 53 -2.18 11.59 -20.22
CA ILE A 53 -3.26 11.61 -19.23
C ILE A 53 -4.52 12.26 -19.84
N ALA A 54 -4.37 13.44 -20.46
CA ALA A 54 -5.48 14.16 -21.07
C ALA A 54 -6.22 13.31 -22.14
N ARG A 55 -5.45 12.61 -22.98
CA ARG A 55 -6.00 11.69 -23.98
C ARG A 55 -6.74 10.52 -23.33
N GLU A 56 -6.19 9.95 -22.28
CA GLU A 56 -6.77 8.80 -21.56
C GLU A 56 -8.13 9.15 -20.92
N VAL A 57 -8.29 10.39 -20.44
CA VAL A 57 -9.54 10.86 -19.79
C VAL A 57 -10.42 11.69 -20.72
N ASP A 58 -10.09 11.76 -22.02
CA ASP A 58 -10.82 12.47 -23.06
C ASP A 58 -11.08 13.97 -22.76
N ILE A 59 -10.04 14.67 -22.29
CA ILE A 59 -10.08 16.12 -22.07
C ILE A 59 -8.88 16.82 -22.73
N LYS A 60 -8.92 18.15 -22.81
CA LYS A 60 -7.78 18.93 -23.27
C LYS A 60 -6.72 19.04 -22.16
N ALA A 61 -5.43 18.96 -22.52
CA ALA A 61 -4.34 19.05 -21.56
C ALA A 61 -4.40 20.29 -20.64
N PRO A 62 -4.80 21.50 -21.10
CA PRO A 62 -4.99 22.64 -20.21
C PRO A 62 -6.07 22.42 -19.13
N SER A 63 -7.07 21.58 -19.36
CA SER A 63 -8.11 21.28 -18.39
C SER A 63 -7.61 20.48 -17.20
N ILE A 64 -6.51 19.71 -17.35
CA ILE A 64 -5.89 18.99 -16.22
C ILE A 64 -5.34 19.99 -15.20
N TYR A 65 -4.74 21.10 -15.66
CA TYR A 65 -4.18 22.12 -14.76
C TYR A 65 -5.24 22.87 -13.94
N ALA A 66 -6.52 22.82 -14.35
CA ALA A 66 -7.62 23.30 -13.49
C ALA A 66 -7.87 22.40 -12.28
N HIS A 67 -7.51 21.12 -12.38
CA HIS A 67 -7.63 20.13 -11.30
C HIS A 67 -6.32 19.92 -10.53
N PHE A 68 -5.18 20.09 -11.22
CA PHE A 68 -3.84 19.87 -10.69
C PHE A 68 -2.93 21.02 -11.16
N PRO A 69 -2.97 22.18 -10.47
CA PRO A 69 -2.24 23.38 -10.87
C PRO A 69 -0.72 23.19 -10.96
N GLU A 70 -0.14 22.39 -10.07
CA GLU A 70 1.30 22.06 -10.07
C GLU A 70 1.66 20.98 -11.10
N GLY A 71 0.67 20.47 -11.82
CA GLY A 71 0.85 19.58 -12.94
C GLY A 71 1.18 18.14 -12.55
N ARG A 72 2.21 17.58 -13.20
CA ARG A 72 2.54 16.16 -13.09
C ARG A 72 2.96 15.75 -11.68
N ASP A 73 3.76 16.57 -11.01
CA ASP A 73 4.29 16.22 -9.68
C ASP A 73 3.19 16.17 -8.62
N GLU A 74 2.19 17.06 -8.72
CA GLU A 74 0.98 16.98 -7.91
C GLU A 74 0.17 15.70 -8.19
N ILE A 75 0.00 15.33 -9.47
CA ILE A 75 -0.70 14.08 -9.84
C ILE A 75 0.04 12.87 -9.26
N VAL A 76 1.35 12.86 -9.31
CA VAL A 76 2.19 11.81 -8.72
C VAL A 76 1.96 11.71 -7.22
N ALA A 77 2.11 12.81 -6.50
CA ALA A 77 1.93 12.88 -5.05
C ALA A 77 0.52 12.42 -4.63
N GLU A 78 -0.51 12.97 -5.29
CA GLU A 78 -1.91 12.63 -5.01
C GLU A 78 -2.23 11.16 -5.36
N SER A 79 -1.65 10.62 -6.43
CA SER A 79 -1.84 9.21 -6.79
C SER A 79 -1.21 8.28 -5.76
N LEU A 80 -0.04 8.64 -5.22
CA LEU A 80 0.64 7.90 -4.16
C LEU A 80 -0.19 7.92 -2.86
N ARG A 81 -0.63 9.12 -2.43
CA ARG A 81 -1.50 9.30 -1.26
C ARG A 81 -2.80 8.50 -1.41
N TRP A 82 -3.43 8.56 -2.57
CA TRP A 82 -4.64 7.79 -2.89
C TRP A 82 -4.42 6.28 -2.78
N HIS A 83 -3.31 5.78 -3.32
CA HIS A 83 -2.96 4.37 -3.26
C HIS A 83 -2.80 3.90 -1.81
N PHE A 84 -1.96 4.59 -1.02
CA PHE A 84 -1.71 4.24 0.38
C PHE A 84 -2.98 4.35 1.24
N HIS A 85 -3.77 5.41 1.06
CA HIS A 85 -5.03 5.56 1.79
C HIS A 85 -5.97 4.37 1.53
N ARG A 86 -6.20 4.02 0.26
CA ARG A 86 -7.06 2.88 -0.09
C ARG A 86 -6.52 1.56 0.42
N PHE A 87 -5.21 1.40 0.44
CA PHE A 87 -4.56 0.24 1.02
C PHE A 87 -4.81 0.20 2.53
N GLY A 88 -4.57 1.29 3.23
CA GLY A 88 -4.75 1.40 4.68
C GLY A 88 -6.19 1.16 5.13
N ILE A 89 -7.18 1.74 4.45
CA ILE A 89 -8.60 1.47 4.73
C ILE A 89 -8.92 -0.03 4.61
N ALA A 90 -8.46 -0.68 3.54
CA ALA A 90 -8.71 -2.12 3.36
C ALA A 90 -8.06 -2.98 4.45
N ILE A 91 -6.89 -2.59 4.95
CA ILE A 91 -6.24 -3.24 6.09
C ILE A 91 -7.08 -3.05 7.36
N LEU A 92 -7.50 -1.82 7.68
CA LEU A 92 -8.29 -1.54 8.88
C LEU A 92 -9.64 -2.26 8.86
N GLU A 93 -10.35 -2.26 7.73
CA GLU A 93 -11.62 -2.99 7.57
C GLU A 93 -11.44 -4.50 7.84
N ALA A 94 -10.32 -5.08 7.40
CA ALA A 94 -10.06 -6.51 7.62
C ALA A 94 -9.71 -6.82 9.07
N VAL A 95 -8.90 -5.98 9.72
CA VAL A 95 -8.48 -6.23 11.11
C VAL A 95 -9.57 -5.87 12.14
N ASP A 96 -10.50 -4.98 11.81
CA ASP A 96 -11.65 -4.66 12.66
C ASP A 96 -12.58 -5.87 12.91
N GLN A 97 -12.47 -6.90 12.08
CA GLN A 97 -13.19 -8.18 12.24
C GLN A 97 -12.38 -9.23 13.01
N SER A 98 -11.18 -8.90 13.47
CA SER A 98 -10.27 -9.85 14.10
C SER A 98 -10.41 -9.84 15.61
N GLU A 99 -10.46 -11.02 16.23
CA GLU A 99 -10.66 -11.19 17.68
C GLU A 99 -9.35 -11.54 18.42
N SER A 100 -8.24 -11.75 17.69
CA SER A 100 -6.95 -12.10 18.28
C SER A 100 -5.78 -11.52 17.48
N PRO A 101 -4.57 -11.39 18.09
CA PRO A 101 -3.38 -10.96 17.37
C PRO A 101 -3.06 -11.84 16.15
N GLU A 102 -3.27 -13.16 16.25
CA GLU A 102 -3.08 -14.10 15.16
C GLU A 102 -4.07 -13.85 14.01
N ALA A 103 -5.33 -13.59 14.34
CA ALA A 103 -6.34 -13.27 13.33
C ALA A 103 -6.04 -11.93 12.64
N SER A 104 -5.57 -10.94 13.40
CA SER A 104 -5.14 -9.63 12.86
C SER A 104 -3.94 -9.79 11.92
N TRP A 105 -2.95 -10.59 12.31
CA TRP A 105 -1.82 -10.93 11.45
C TRP A 105 -2.27 -11.54 10.13
N ASP A 106 -3.10 -12.58 10.19
CA ASP A 106 -3.62 -13.28 9.01
C ASP A 106 -4.41 -12.34 8.11
N ALA A 107 -5.26 -11.49 8.69
CA ALA A 107 -6.05 -10.51 7.94
C ALA A 107 -5.16 -9.52 7.18
N MET A 108 -4.13 -8.96 7.83
CA MET A 108 -3.16 -8.09 7.18
C MET A 108 -2.42 -8.79 6.04
N VAL A 109 -1.93 -10.00 6.25
CA VAL A 109 -1.23 -10.80 5.23
C VAL A 109 -2.12 -11.07 4.02
N ARG A 110 -3.38 -11.46 4.24
CA ARG A 110 -4.36 -11.74 3.18
C ARG A 110 -4.66 -10.51 2.33
N VAL A 111 -4.92 -9.39 2.98
CA VAL A 111 -5.19 -8.12 2.28
C VAL A 111 -3.97 -7.67 1.50
N HIS A 112 -2.80 -7.68 2.12
CA HIS A 112 -1.54 -7.26 1.48
C HIS A 112 -1.29 -8.09 0.22
N LEU A 113 -1.25 -9.42 0.34
CA LEU A 113 -1.00 -10.30 -0.80
C LEU A 113 -2.02 -10.09 -1.92
N THR A 114 -3.31 -10.05 -1.56
CA THR A 114 -4.38 -9.92 -2.56
C THR A 114 -4.24 -8.61 -3.34
N ARG A 115 -3.96 -7.51 -2.65
CA ARG A 115 -3.77 -6.21 -3.30
C ARG A 115 -2.48 -6.15 -4.11
N GLN A 116 -1.39 -6.75 -3.59
CA GLN A 116 -0.11 -6.82 -4.29
C GLN A 116 -0.21 -7.54 -5.62
N LEU A 117 -0.99 -8.60 -5.68
CA LEU A 117 -1.21 -9.36 -6.91
C LEU A 117 -2.23 -8.69 -7.84
N ARG A 118 -3.36 -8.24 -7.29
CA ARG A 118 -4.52 -7.75 -8.05
C ARG A 118 -4.36 -6.34 -8.61
N LEU A 119 -3.54 -5.51 -7.96
CA LEU A 119 -3.33 -4.11 -8.33
C LEU A 119 -1.93 -3.94 -8.91
N PRO A 120 -1.80 -3.90 -10.25
CA PRO A 120 -0.49 -3.78 -10.91
C PRO A 120 0.32 -2.56 -10.44
N GLU A 121 -0.37 -1.47 -10.05
CA GLU A 121 0.24 -0.27 -9.48
C GLU A 121 0.95 -0.50 -8.14
N SER A 122 0.61 -1.55 -7.37
CA SER A 122 1.29 -1.85 -6.10
C SER A 122 2.79 -2.08 -6.34
N ASN A 123 3.14 -2.95 -7.28
CA ASN A 123 4.55 -3.19 -7.63
C ASN A 123 5.25 -1.93 -8.15
N LEU A 124 4.52 -1.04 -8.84
CA LEU A 124 5.06 0.23 -9.32
C LEU A 124 5.41 1.16 -8.15
N TRP A 125 4.55 1.24 -7.13
CA TRP A 125 4.77 2.07 -5.96
C TRP A 125 5.88 1.54 -5.07
N ASP A 126 5.96 0.22 -4.85
CA ASP A 126 7.05 -0.40 -4.10
C ASP A 126 8.40 -0.10 -4.76
N LEU A 127 8.47 -0.24 -6.09
CA LEU A 127 9.68 0.09 -6.85
C LEU A 127 10.03 1.58 -6.74
N LEU A 128 9.03 2.48 -6.82
CA LEU A 128 9.25 3.91 -6.70
C LEU A 128 9.80 4.27 -5.33
N VAL A 129 9.15 3.83 -4.25
CA VAL A 129 9.57 4.09 -2.86
C VAL A 129 10.95 3.51 -2.59
N ALA A 130 11.22 2.28 -3.05
CA ALA A 130 12.52 1.63 -2.89
C ALA A 130 13.64 2.38 -3.64
N THR A 131 13.38 2.82 -4.87
CA THR A 131 14.37 3.53 -5.69
C THR A 131 14.55 4.99 -5.28
N ASP A 132 13.51 5.63 -4.72
CA ASP A 132 13.58 7.03 -4.28
C ASP A 132 14.63 7.25 -3.18
N LYS A 133 14.89 6.24 -2.35
CA LYS A 133 15.97 6.26 -1.35
C LYS A 133 17.35 6.50 -1.96
N MET A 134 17.55 6.14 -3.23
CA MET A 134 18.82 6.28 -3.93
C MET A 134 18.86 7.49 -4.88
N VAL A 135 17.75 7.77 -5.56
CA VAL A 135 17.75 8.75 -6.66
C VAL A 135 16.94 10.02 -6.39
N HIS A 136 16.18 10.05 -5.28
CA HIS A 136 15.42 11.21 -4.83
C HIS A 136 14.51 11.82 -5.91
N ASN A 137 13.71 10.99 -6.56
CA ASN A 137 12.77 11.40 -7.61
C ASN A 137 11.49 12.04 -7.09
N LEU A 138 11.12 11.74 -5.83
CA LEU A 138 9.95 12.33 -5.17
C LEU A 138 10.31 13.66 -4.49
N PRO A 139 9.39 14.64 -4.45
CA PRO A 139 9.51 15.78 -3.57
C PRO A 139 9.76 15.37 -2.12
N ALA A 140 10.52 16.17 -1.37
CA ALA A 140 10.96 15.79 -0.02
C ALA A 140 9.80 15.56 0.97
N ASP A 141 8.73 16.33 0.85
CA ASP A 141 7.51 16.19 1.64
C ASP A 141 6.78 14.89 1.31
N VAL A 142 6.64 14.55 0.03
CA VAL A 142 6.01 13.30 -0.44
C VAL A 142 6.79 12.07 0.01
N ARG A 143 8.14 12.16 -0.03
CA ARG A 143 9.01 11.09 0.50
C ARG A 143 8.81 10.88 1.98
N THR A 144 8.79 11.97 2.76
CA THR A 144 8.57 11.91 4.21
C THR A 144 7.20 11.30 4.54
N GLU A 145 6.16 11.66 3.78
CA GLU A 145 4.84 11.05 3.93
C GLU A 145 4.85 9.56 3.60
N ALA A 146 5.49 9.15 2.49
CA ALA A 146 5.60 7.75 2.10
C ALA A 146 6.33 6.91 3.17
N ASP A 147 7.47 7.40 3.68
CA ASP A 147 8.21 6.74 4.76
C ASP A 147 7.36 6.60 6.03
N GLN A 148 6.57 7.64 6.37
CA GLN A 148 5.66 7.60 7.51
C GLN A 148 4.54 6.56 7.33
N TRP A 149 3.97 6.43 6.12
CA TRP A 149 2.96 5.41 5.82
C TRP A 149 3.52 3.99 5.99
N VAL A 150 4.69 3.74 5.44
CA VAL A 150 5.37 2.45 5.54
C VAL A 150 5.66 2.12 7.01
N ASP A 151 6.24 3.06 7.79
CA ASP A 151 6.54 2.84 9.22
C ASP A 151 5.29 2.53 10.04
N LEU A 152 4.20 3.28 9.83
CA LEU A 152 2.94 3.05 10.54
C LEU A 152 2.33 1.69 10.22
N TYR A 153 2.41 1.27 8.95
CA TYR A 153 1.94 -0.05 8.54
C TYR A 153 2.79 -1.18 9.11
N GLU A 154 4.10 -1.09 9.02
CA GLU A 154 5.02 -2.05 9.63
C GLU A 154 4.86 -2.11 11.15
N ARG A 155 4.56 -0.97 11.81
CA ARG A 155 4.28 -0.92 13.25
C ARG A 155 3.09 -1.79 13.63
N MET A 156 2.06 -1.90 12.79
CA MET A 156 0.94 -2.82 13.05
C MET A 156 1.42 -4.29 13.05
N TYR A 157 2.28 -4.68 12.11
CA TYR A 157 2.87 -6.02 12.10
C TYR A 157 3.76 -6.28 13.31
N ARG A 158 4.63 -5.32 13.67
CA ARG A 158 5.48 -5.44 14.86
C ARG A 158 4.64 -5.61 16.13
N ALA A 159 3.58 -4.83 16.25
CA ALA A 159 2.68 -4.89 17.40
C ALA A 159 1.91 -6.23 17.47
N ALA A 160 1.40 -6.74 16.34
CA ALA A 160 0.75 -8.05 16.28
C ALA A 160 1.74 -9.17 16.67
N ALA A 161 2.96 -9.15 16.12
CA ALA A 161 3.99 -10.13 16.44
C ALA A 161 4.39 -10.08 17.93
N ALA A 162 4.50 -8.88 18.52
CA ALA A 162 4.80 -8.71 19.94
C ALA A 162 3.65 -9.24 20.83
N ASP A 163 2.39 -8.96 20.48
CA ASP A 163 1.23 -9.51 21.19
C ASP A 163 1.12 -11.05 21.04
N MET A 164 1.74 -11.64 19.99
CA MET A 164 1.92 -13.10 19.79
C MET A 164 3.14 -13.67 20.53
N GLY A 165 3.89 -12.84 21.27
CA GLY A 165 5.03 -13.27 22.09
C GLY A 165 6.39 -13.25 21.38
N ILE A 166 6.55 -12.55 20.26
CA ILE A 166 7.84 -12.33 19.60
C ILE A 166 8.54 -11.13 20.26
N GLU A 167 9.69 -11.38 20.92
CA GLU A 167 10.40 -10.34 21.69
C GLU A 167 11.04 -9.25 20.80
N SER A 168 11.55 -9.59 19.63
CA SER A 168 12.28 -8.69 18.73
C SER A 168 11.75 -8.80 17.29
N PRO A 169 10.56 -8.26 16.98
CA PRO A 169 9.86 -8.54 15.73
C PRO A 169 10.43 -7.81 14.50
N ASP A 170 11.38 -6.89 14.64
CA ASP A 170 11.82 -6.00 13.55
C ASP A 170 12.40 -6.76 12.34
N GLU A 171 13.29 -7.74 12.57
CA GLU A 171 13.86 -8.54 11.49
C GLU A 171 12.80 -9.41 10.82
N THR A 172 11.98 -10.07 11.64
CA THR A 172 10.87 -10.91 11.19
C THR A 172 9.90 -10.12 10.31
N VAL A 173 9.52 -8.91 10.72
CA VAL A 173 8.62 -8.05 9.96
C VAL A 173 9.25 -7.63 8.64
N ARG A 174 10.53 -7.25 8.61
CA ARG A 174 11.23 -6.93 7.34
C ARG A 174 11.24 -8.10 6.35
N ILE A 175 11.46 -9.32 6.84
CA ILE A 175 11.41 -10.54 6.00
C ILE A 175 10.00 -10.76 5.46
N VAL A 176 8.99 -10.61 6.32
CA VAL A 176 7.58 -10.75 5.92
C VAL A 176 7.18 -9.70 4.88
N MET A 177 7.57 -8.44 5.06
CA MET A 177 7.31 -7.38 4.06
C MET A 177 7.95 -7.74 2.72
N ALA A 178 9.23 -8.11 2.70
CA ALA A 178 9.92 -8.52 1.48
C ALA A 178 9.26 -9.72 0.78
N LEU A 179 8.75 -10.69 1.56
CA LEU A 179 7.98 -11.82 1.03
C LEU A 179 6.68 -11.34 0.35
N LEU A 180 5.92 -10.48 0.99
CA LEU A 180 4.62 -9.99 0.50
C LEU A 180 4.79 -9.09 -0.72
N GLU A 181 5.71 -8.13 -0.68
CA GLU A 181 6.02 -7.22 -1.80
C GLU A 181 6.53 -7.98 -3.04
N SER A 182 7.24 -9.09 -2.83
CA SER A 182 7.71 -9.94 -3.94
C SER A 182 6.68 -11.00 -4.39
N ALA A 183 5.43 -10.91 -3.98
CA ALA A 183 4.39 -11.91 -4.24
C ALA A 183 4.24 -12.27 -5.72
N SER A 184 4.35 -11.31 -6.62
CA SER A 184 4.30 -11.53 -8.07
C SER A 184 5.41 -12.46 -8.60
N ARG A 185 6.53 -12.57 -7.89
CA ARG A 185 7.68 -13.42 -8.30
C ARG A 185 7.53 -14.86 -7.87
N TRP A 186 7.01 -15.11 -6.65
CA TRP A 186 6.97 -16.47 -6.09
C TRP A 186 5.61 -17.15 -6.21
N SER A 187 4.50 -16.38 -6.38
CA SER A 187 3.16 -16.96 -6.41
C SER A 187 2.80 -17.62 -7.73
N ALA A 188 3.49 -17.27 -8.83
CA ALA A 188 3.16 -17.66 -10.19
C ALA A 188 1.68 -17.36 -10.55
N TRP A 189 1.11 -16.30 -9.99
CA TRP A 189 -0.27 -15.90 -10.27
C TRP A 189 -0.45 -15.50 -11.74
N ASN A 190 -1.50 -16.04 -12.35
CA ASN A 190 -1.79 -15.89 -13.77
C ASN A 190 -2.88 -14.87 -14.09
N GLY A 191 -3.37 -14.13 -13.09
CA GLY A 191 -4.47 -13.15 -13.22
C GLY A 191 -5.85 -13.75 -12.90
N ASP A 192 -5.97 -15.03 -12.55
CA ASP A 192 -7.25 -15.62 -12.14
C ASP A 192 -7.53 -15.34 -10.65
N ASP A 193 -8.54 -14.51 -10.39
CA ASP A 193 -8.98 -14.17 -9.04
C ASP A 193 -9.39 -15.40 -8.19
N LYS A 194 -9.76 -16.52 -8.80
CA LYS A 194 -10.10 -17.77 -8.10
C LYS A 194 -8.91 -18.39 -7.36
N GLU A 195 -7.70 -18.08 -7.80
CA GLU A 195 -6.47 -18.54 -7.14
C GLU A 195 -6.08 -17.71 -5.92
N LEU A 196 -6.59 -16.48 -5.79
CA LEU A 196 -6.20 -15.55 -4.71
C LEU A 196 -6.44 -16.12 -3.30
N PRO A 197 -7.56 -16.78 -2.97
CA PRO A 197 -7.74 -17.36 -1.63
C PRO A 197 -6.67 -18.39 -1.29
N ARG A 198 -6.33 -19.29 -2.22
CA ARG A 198 -5.28 -20.31 -2.04
C ARG A 198 -3.90 -19.67 -1.86
N LEU A 199 -3.60 -18.64 -2.64
CA LEU A 199 -2.33 -17.91 -2.52
C LEU A 199 -2.24 -17.14 -1.22
N ALA A 200 -3.35 -16.54 -0.75
CA ALA A 200 -3.42 -15.88 0.54
C ALA A 200 -3.23 -16.86 1.71
N ASP A 201 -3.85 -18.05 1.65
CA ASP A 201 -3.63 -19.12 2.63
C ASP A 201 -2.15 -19.54 2.67
N ARG A 202 -1.51 -19.67 1.51
CA ARG A 202 -0.09 -19.98 1.41
C ARG A 202 0.79 -18.89 2.02
N ALA A 203 0.47 -17.60 1.77
CA ALA A 203 1.19 -16.47 2.36
C ALA A 203 1.06 -16.46 3.89
N VAL A 204 -0.13 -16.70 4.40
CA VAL A 204 -0.36 -16.82 5.85
C VAL A 204 0.49 -17.95 6.44
N ALA A 205 0.48 -19.15 5.82
CA ALA A 205 1.29 -20.26 6.30
C ALA A 205 2.80 -19.95 6.30
N LEU A 206 3.31 -19.31 5.23
CA LEU A 206 4.72 -18.91 5.14
C LEU A 206 5.09 -17.87 6.19
N THR A 207 4.27 -16.82 6.37
CA THR A 207 4.55 -15.75 7.33
C THR A 207 4.46 -16.25 8.77
N ARG A 208 3.56 -17.18 9.08
CA ARG A 208 3.50 -17.85 10.39
C ARG A 208 4.72 -18.74 10.65
N SER A 209 5.21 -19.46 9.63
CA SER A 209 6.46 -20.22 9.78
C SER A 209 7.66 -19.32 10.06
N ILE A 210 7.70 -18.11 9.48
CA ILE A 210 8.75 -17.12 9.77
C ILE A 210 8.64 -16.63 11.22
N LEU A 211 7.42 -16.39 11.75
CA LEU A 211 7.20 -16.06 13.15
C LEU A 211 7.65 -17.18 14.10
N ASP A 212 7.36 -18.44 13.75
CA ASP A 212 7.76 -19.58 14.58
C ASP A 212 9.28 -19.77 14.65
N LEU A 213 10.02 -19.38 13.60
CA LEU A 213 11.49 -19.36 13.61
C LEU A 213 12.08 -18.24 14.49
N ALA A 214 11.30 -17.22 14.81
CA ALA A 214 11.72 -16.08 15.63
C ALA A 214 11.41 -16.25 17.13
N ARG A 215 10.76 -17.33 17.53
CA ARG A 215 10.49 -17.72 18.93
C ARG A 215 11.69 -18.44 19.53
#